data_9582275e7e07c2d0228032c8ad8f0275
#
_entry.id   9582275e7e07c2d0228032c8ad8f0275
#
_cell.length_a   1.000
_cell.length_b   1.000
_cell.length_c   1.000
_cell.angle_alpha   90.00
_cell.angle_beta   90.00
_cell.angle_gamma   90.00
#
_symmetry.space_group_name_H-M   'P 1'
#
loop_
_entity.id
_entity.type
_entity.pdbx_description
1 polymer ?
#
loop_
_entity_poly.entity_id
_entity_poly.type
_entity_poly.pdbx_seq_one_letter_code
_entity_poly.pdbx_strand_id
1 'polypeptide(L)'
;MLSKSQISFIKSLHQKKYRKEHGLFIVEGIKSIKEFFQSSYQIHTIFYNSEQYNLLPKLPANINLFEVKNVELDKISTLQTPQGFLALVHIPKNKELELTALKNQFTLVLDGVQDPGNMGTIIRTADWFGFKNIVCSADCVEVFNPKTVQATMGSLARVKIYEADLPALLEKNTIPVFGALLDGESIYKTQWGAEGLVILGNEGKGISAEVIKKINKPVTIPRIGEAESLNVAVSAAIFCAELVRVRN
;
A
#
# COMPACT_ATOMS: atom_id res chain seq x y z
N MET A 1 -2.74 30.16 13.17
CA MET A 1 -3.57 29.34 14.12
C MET A 1 -4.72 28.73 13.34
N LEU A 2 -4.92 27.41 13.47
CA LEU A 2 -6.01 26.69 12.79
C LEU A 2 -7.37 27.04 13.42
N SER A 3 -8.37 27.28 12.58
CA SER A 3 -9.75 27.42 13.02
C SER A 3 -10.32 26.07 13.49
N LYS A 4 -11.38 26.11 14.31
CA LYS A 4 -12.09 24.89 14.74
C LYS A 4 -12.60 24.08 13.56
N SER A 5 -13.07 24.75 12.49
CA SER A 5 -13.53 24.09 11.26
C SER A 5 -12.41 23.37 10.51
N GLN A 6 -11.22 23.98 10.40
CA GLN A 6 -10.06 23.35 9.79
C GLN A 6 -9.61 22.11 10.57
N ILE A 7 -9.54 22.19 11.89
CA ILE A 7 -9.21 21.04 12.74
C ILE A 7 -10.25 19.91 12.54
N SER A 8 -11.53 20.25 12.57
CA SER A 8 -12.62 19.27 12.35
C SER A 8 -12.53 18.62 10.99
N PHE A 9 -12.26 19.41 9.94
CA PHE A 9 -12.08 18.92 8.57
C PHE A 9 -10.91 17.93 8.48
N ILE A 10 -9.72 18.29 8.98
CA ILE A 10 -8.54 17.41 8.92
C ILE A 10 -8.80 16.10 9.69
N LYS A 11 -9.40 16.20 10.90
CA LYS A 11 -9.76 15.01 11.70
C LYS A 11 -10.79 14.13 11.00
N SER A 12 -11.70 14.68 10.21
CA SER A 12 -12.66 13.89 9.44
C SER A 12 -11.97 12.93 8.47
N LEU A 13 -10.82 13.32 7.90
CA LEU A 13 -10.03 12.50 6.98
C LEU A 13 -9.41 11.24 7.64
N HIS A 14 -9.47 11.10 8.96
CA HIS A 14 -9.16 9.83 9.64
C HIS A 14 -10.17 8.73 9.26
N GLN A 15 -11.36 9.10 8.78
CA GLN A 15 -12.43 8.17 8.40
C GLN A 15 -12.51 7.99 6.88
N LYS A 16 -12.66 6.75 6.41
CA LYS A 16 -12.76 6.37 4.99
C LYS A 16 -13.81 7.18 4.22
N LYS A 17 -15.00 7.39 4.85
CA LYS A 17 -16.10 8.14 4.24
C LYS A 17 -15.66 9.53 3.77
N TYR A 18 -15.00 10.29 4.64
CA TYR A 18 -14.61 11.67 4.33
C TYR A 18 -13.40 11.75 3.41
N ARG A 19 -12.48 10.76 3.45
CA ARG A 19 -11.42 10.68 2.42
C ARG A 19 -12.01 10.51 1.02
N LYS A 20 -13.02 9.65 0.88
CA LYS A 20 -13.73 9.47 -0.41
C LYS A 20 -14.49 10.73 -0.82
N GLU A 21 -15.19 11.39 0.11
CA GLU A 21 -15.97 12.60 -0.14
C GLU A 21 -15.10 13.76 -0.60
N HIS A 22 -13.98 13.99 0.08
CA HIS A 22 -13.09 15.12 -0.19
C HIS A 22 -11.95 14.79 -1.18
N GLY A 23 -11.75 13.53 -1.50
CA GLY A 23 -10.66 13.09 -2.38
C GLY A 23 -9.27 13.37 -1.81
N LEU A 24 -9.14 13.39 -0.47
CA LEU A 24 -7.89 13.72 0.23
C LEU A 24 -7.54 12.67 1.27
N PHE A 25 -6.24 12.48 1.50
CA PHE A 25 -5.71 11.66 2.58
C PHE A 25 -4.54 12.34 3.29
N ILE A 26 -4.18 11.82 4.45
CA ILE A 26 -3.16 12.41 5.33
C ILE A 26 -1.84 11.66 5.12
N VAL A 27 -0.75 12.44 4.99
CA VAL A 27 0.64 11.97 5.02
C VAL A 27 1.37 12.70 6.13
N GLU A 28 2.01 11.97 7.04
CA GLU A 28 2.73 12.55 8.16
C GLU A 28 4.23 12.28 8.10
N GLY A 29 5.01 13.26 8.57
CA GLY A 29 6.46 13.23 8.61
C GLY A 29 7.13 13.66 7.31
N ILE A 30 8.19 14.45 7.46
CA ILE A 30 8.88 15.12 6.34
C ILE A 30 9.46 14.10 5.33
N LYS A 31 9.92 12.94 5.78
CA LYS A 31 10.47 11.91 4.88
C LYS A 31 9.40 11.41 3.91
N SER A 32 8.24 11.01 4.43
CA SER A 32 7.11 10.55 3.60
C SER A 32 6.63 11.67 2.67
N ILE A 33 6.47 12.90 3.16
CA ILE A 33 6.02 14.05 2.36
C ILE A 33 6.97 14.30 1.18
N LYS A 34 8.29 14.19 1.38
CA LYS A 34 9.28 14.32 0.28
C LYS A 34 9.10 13.26 -0.81
N GLU A 35 8.76 12.02 -0.44
CA GLU A 35 8.48 10.95 -1.41
C GLU A 35 7.24 11.27 -2.26
N PHE A 36 6.16 11.71 -1.61
CA PHE A 36 4.95 12.15 -2.33
C PHE A 36 5.22 13.38 -3.21
N PHE A 37 6.05 14.30 -2.76
CA PHE A 37 6.43 15.47 -3.53
C PHE A 37 7.19 15.12 -4.82
N GLN A 38 8.02 14.06 -4.80
CA GLN A 38 8.78 13.58 -5.95
C GLN A 38 7.99 12.62 -6.86
N SER A 39 6.73 12.38 -6.56
CA SER A 39 5.85 11.45 -7.27
C SER A 39 4.82 12.15 -8.15
N SER A 40 3.92 11.36 -8.75
CA SER A 40 2.77 11.88 -9.50
C SER A 40 1.61 12.34 -8.62
N TYR A 41 1.70 12.18 -7.30
CA TYR A 41 0.66 12.65 -6.39
C TYR A 41 0.67 14.17 -6.27
N GLN A 42 -0.51 14.75 -6.09
CA GLN A 42 -0.66 16.19 -5.91
C GLN A 42 -0.86 16.52 -4.44
N ILE A 43 0.07 17.27 -3.85
CA ILE A 43 -0.05 17.78 -2.50
C ILE A 43 -0.96 19.00 -2.51
N HIS A 44 -2.02 18.96 -1.72
CA HIS A 44 -2.99 20.04 -1.57
C HIS A 44 -2.54 21.09 -0.55
N THR A 45 -2.10 20.62 0.63
CA THR A 45 -1.74 21.49 1.78
C THR A 45 -0.67 20.84 2.62
N ILE A 46 0.27 21.63 3.15
CA ILE A 46 1.23 21.19 4.14
C ILE A 46 1.07 22.06 5.40
N PHE A 47 0.90 21.39 6.54
CA PHE A 47 0.98 21.98 7.87
C PHE A 47 2.36 21.68 8.44
N TYR A 48 3.04 22.70 8.97
CA TYR A 48 4.41 22.55 9.44
C TYR A 48 4.67 23.37 10.71
N ASN A 49 5.58 22.89 11.56
CA ASN A 49 6.12 23.67 12.65
C ASN A 49 7.24 24.58 12.11
N SER A 50 7.21 25.87 12.47
CA SER A 50 8.18 26.88 12.03
C SER A 50 9.64 26.51 12.30
N GLU A 51 9.92 25.83 13.41
CA GLU A 51 11.28 25.38 13.76
C GLU A 51 11.88 24.41 12.73
N GLN A 52 11.04 23.75 11.93
CA GLN A 52 11.43 22.74 10.96
C GLN A 52 11.25 23.19 9.51
N TYR A 53 10.86 24.45 9.27
CA TYR A 53 10.58 24.96 7.92
C TYR A 53 11.71 24.71 6.91
N ASN A 54 12.95 24.83 7.34
CA ASN A 54 14.15 24.61 6.53
C ASN A 54 14.32 23.17 6.01
N LEU A 55 13.55 22.19 6.54
CA LEU A 55 13.54 20.82 6.06
C LEU A 55 12.66 20.63 4.82
N LEU A 56 11.75 21.59 4.53
CA LEU A 56 10.91 21.52 3.33
C LEU A 56 11.76 21.71 2.04
N PRO A 57 11.45 20.97 0.99
CA PRO A 57 12.02 21.24 -0.32
C PRO A 57 11.48 22.57 -0.87
N LYS A 58 12.09 23.09 -1.94
CA LYS A 58 11.50 24.21 -2.67
C LYS A 58 10.14 23.78 -3.25
N LEU A 59 9.08 24.40 -2.76
CA LEU A 59 7.71 24.03 -3.12
C LEU A 59 7.19 24.88 -4.30
N PRO A 60 6.34 24.30 -5.17
CA PRO A 60 5.58 25.06 -6.17
C PRO A 60 4.60 26.02 -5.50
N ALA A 61 4.26 27.11 -6.17
CA ALA A 61 3.37 28.15 -5.65
C ALA A 61 1.91 27.70 -5.43
N ASN A 62 1.52 26.56 -6.00
CA ASN A 62 0.16 26.03 -5.88
C ASN A 62 -0.07 25.16 -4.63
N ILE A 63 0.95 24.94 -3.79
CA ILE A 63 0.79 24.20 -2.53
C ILE A 63 0.50 25.20 -1.41
N ASN A 64 -0.60 24.97 -0.70
CA ASN A 64 -0.95 25.77 0.46
C ASN A 64 -0.06 25.40 1.66
N LEU A 65 0.59 26.41 2.26
CA LEU A 65 1.42 26.25 3.44
C LEU A 65 0.75 26.89 4.67
N PHE A 66 0.66 26.14 5.75
CA PHE A 66 0.15 26.62 7.02
C PHE A 66 1.16 26.35 8.13
N GLU A 67 1.68 27.44 8.71
CA GLU A 67 2.43 27.34 9.95
C GLU A 67 1.50 27.04 11.12
N VAL A 68 1.85 26.03 11.92
CA VAL A 68 1.08 25.57 13.06
C VAL A 68 1.97 25.32 14.26
N LYS A 69 1.42 25.48 15.47
CA LYS A 69 2.09 25.14 16.72
C LYS A 69 2.00 23.63 16.99
N ASN A 70 2.92 23.09 17.80
CA ASN A 70 2.89 21.68 18.19
C ASN A 70 1.52 21.24 18.76
N VAL A 71 0.92 22.06 19.63
CA VAL A 71 -0.42 21.80 20.19
C VAL A 71 -1.52 21.71 19.13
N GLU A 72 -1.33 22.33 17.97
CA GLU A 72 -2.28 22.24 16.85
C GLU A 72 -2.01 20.99 16.00
N LEU A 73 -0.74 20.64 15.80
CA LEU A 73 -0.35 19.37 15.18
C LEU A 73 -0.88 18.18 15.99
N ASP A 74 -0.76 18.20 17.32
CA ASP A 74 -1.31 17.15 18.20
C ASP A 74 -2.81 16.94 17.99
N LYS A 75 -3.55 17.98 17.63
CA LYS A 75 -5.00 17.89 17.40
C LYS A 75 -5.37 17.26 16.06
N ILE A 76 -4.51 17.36 15.05
CA ILE A 76 -4.81 16.91 13.68
C ILE A 76 -4.07 15.65 13.27
N SER A 77 -3.00 15.31 13.98
CA SER A 77 -2.17 14.12 13.74
C SER A 77 -2.89 12.83 14.13
N THR A 78 -2.52 11.73 13.48
CA THR A 78 -2.89 10.37 13.85
C THR A 78 -1.81 9.70 14.70
N LEU A 79 -0.64 10.34 14.84
CA LEU A 79 0.50 9.83 15.59
C LEU A 79 0.42 10.25 17.07
N GLN A 80 0.89 9.38 17.95
CA GLN A 80 1.06 9.73 19.37
C GLN A 80 2.09 10.85 19.57
N THR A 81 3.11 10.89 18.71
CA THR A 81 4.15 11.93 18.70
C THR A 81 4.24 12.50 17.29
N PRO A 82 3.58 13.62 17.00
CA PRO A 82 3.65 14.28 15.70
C PRO A 82 5.08 14.68 15.34
N GLN A 83 5.44 14.49 14.06
CA GLN A 83 6.81 14.73 13.58
C GLN A 83 7.02 16.13 12.98
N GLY A 84 6.20 17.11 13.37
CA GLY A 84 6.32 18.50 12.93
C GLY A 84 5.77 18.81 11.54
N PHE A 85 5.33 17.80 10.78
CA PHE A 85 4.77 17.94 9.44
C PHE A 85 3.56 17.04 9.22
N LEU A 86 2.51 17.60 8.59
CA LEU A 86 1.36 16.88 8.09
C LEU A 86 0.98 17.43 6.72
N ALA A 87 0.77 16.58 5.73
CA ALA A 87 0.28 16.98 4.42
C ALA A 87 -1.10 16.37 4.13
N LEU A 88 -1.92 17.13 3.42
CA LEU A 88 -3.10 16.64 2.73
C LEU A 88 -2.74 16.41 1.28
N VAL A 89 -2.99 15.20 0.79
CA VAL A 89 -2.62 14.77 -0.56
C VAL A 89 -3.87 14.30 -1.28
N HIS A 90 -4.00 14.64 -2.56
CA HIS A 90 -5.13 14.20 -3.38
C HIS A 90 -5.09 12.69 -3.62
N ILE A 91 -6.21 12.02 -3.39
CA ILE A 91 -6.40 10.63 -3.82
C ILE A 91 -6.45 10.63 -5.35
N PRO A 92 -5.57 9.88 -6.02
CA PRO A 92 -5.60 9.82 -7.48
C PRO A 92 -6.93 9.23 -7.95
N LYS A 93 -7.46 9.73 -9.07
CA LYS A 93 -8.62 9.09 -9.71
C LYS A 93 -8.23 7.66 -10.08
N ASN A 94 -9.06 6.69 -9.71
CA ASN A 94 -8.84 5.29 -10.03
C ASN A 94 -8.64 5.16 -11.56
N LYS A 95 -7.48 4.69 -11.95
CA LYS A 95 -7.27 4.22 -13.32
C LYS A 95 -7.71 2.76 -13.35
N GLU A 96 -8.48 2.41 -14.35
CA GLU A 96 -8.80 1.02 -14.62
C GLU A 96 -7.52 0.22 -14.82
N LEU A 97 -7.48 -0.97 -14.26
CA LEU A 97 -6.37 -1.88 -14.43
C LEU A 97 -6.44 -2.51 -15.82
N GLU A 98 -5.53 -2.12 -16.68
CA GLU A 98 -5.34 -2.81 -17.95
C GLU A 98 -4.55 -4.09 -17.74
N LEU A 99 -5.05 -5.25 -18.21
CA LEU A 99 -4.34 -6.52 -18.09
C LEU A 99 -2.95 -6.52 -18.74
N THR A 100 -2.75 -5.68 -19.73
CA THR A 100 -1.44 -5.44 -20.37
C THR A 100 -0.40 -4.91 -19.40
N ALA A 101 -0.83 -4.15 -18.39
CA ALA A 101 0.06 -3.60 -17.36
C ALA A 101 0.62 -4.68 -16.41
N LEU A 102 0.06 -5.91 -16.44
CA LEU A 102 0.49 -7.04 -15.60
C LEU A 102 1.49 -7.95 -16.33
N LYS A 103 1.67 -7.81 -17.64
CA LYS A 103 2.55 -8.65 -18.44
C LYS A 103 4.03 -8.33 -18.23
N ASN A 104 4.88 -9.34 -18.47
CA ASN A 104 6.34 -9.27 -18.39
C ASN A 104 6.87 -8.86 -17.01
N GLN A 105 6.08 -9.10 -15.95
CA GLN A 105 6.47 -8.83 -14.56
C GLN A 105 5.69 -9.71 -13.59
N PHE A 106 6.18 -9.78 -12.35
CA PHE A 106 5.40 -10.30 -11.25
C PHE A 106 4.59 -9.20 -10.59
N THR A 107 3.35 -9.52 -10.22
CA THR A 107 2.44 -8.61 -9.53
C THR A 107 1.89 -9.31 -8.28
N LEU A 108 1.95 -8.65 -7.14
CA LEU A 108 1.28 -9.13 -5.93
C LEU A 108 -0.22 -8.88 -6.03
N VAL A 109 -1.00 -9.89 -5.68
CA VAL A 109 -2.46 -9.83 -5.60
C VAL A 109 -2.87 -10.14 -4.17
N LEU A 110 -3.58 -9.21 -3.53
CA LEU A 110 -3.97 -9.30 -2.13
C LEU A 110 -5.47 -9.57 -2.04
N ASP A 111 -5.81 -10.72 -1.47
CA ASP A 111 -7.18 -11.17 -1.30
C ASP A 111 -7.60 -11.04 0.17
N GLY A 112 -8.27 -9.93 0.49
CA GLY A 112 -8.83 -9.68 1.81
C GLY A 112 -7.81 -9.34 2.91
N VAL A 113 -6.66 -8.74 2.60
CA VAL A 113 -5.71 -8.25 3.62
C VAL A 113 -6.32 -7.08 4.37
N GLN A 114 -6.62 -7.27 5.67
CA GLN A 114 -7.41 -6.31 6.46
C GLN A 114 -6.59 -5.49 7.47
N ASP A 115 -5.43 -5.97 7.88
CA ASP A 115 -4.58 -5.20 8.79
C ASP A 115 -3.82 -4.09 8.06
N PRO A 116 -3.95 -2.81 8.49
CA PRO A 116 -3.29 -1.68 7.85
C PRO A 116 -1.77 -1.72 7.97
N GLY A 117 -1.22 -2.33 9.01
CA GLY A 117 0.22 -2.52 9.20
C GLY A 117 0.77 -3.52 8.19
N ASN A 118 0.08 -4.65 8.00
CA ASN A 118 0.44 -5.65 6.99
C ASN A 118 0.36 -5.06 5.60
N MET A 119 -0.73 -4.36 5.24
CA MET A 119 -0.90 -3.70 3.95
C MET A 119 0.27 -2.74 3.68
N GLY A 120 0.58 -1.86 4.62
CA GLY A 120 1.68 -0.91 4.47
C GLY A 120 3.05 -1.58 4.36
N THR A 121 3.28 -2.65 5.12
CA THR A 121 4.51 -3.44 5.05
C THR A 121 4.65 -4.15 3.71
N ILE A 122 3.57 -4.72 3.16
CA ILE A 122 3.55 -5.34 1.83
C ILE A 122 3.89 -4.30 0.75
N ILE A 123 3.28 -3.12 0.80
CA ILE A 123 3.56 -2.03 -0.16
C ILE A 123 5.04 -1.63 -0.09
N ARG A 124 5.59 -1.47 1.11
CA ARG A 124 7.01 -1.15 1.31
C ARG A 124 7.94 -2.27 0.82
N THR A 125 7.58 -3.51 1.04
CA THR A 125 8.32 -4.68 0.55
C THR A 125 8.30 -4.73 -0.98
N ALA A 126 7.15 -4.51 -1.59
CA ALA A 126 7.00 -4.46 -3.04
C ALA A 126 7.91 -3.39 -3.65
N ASP A 127 7.92 -2.18 -3.08
CA ASP A 127 8.81 -1.10 -3.49
C ASP A 127 10.29 -1.50 -3.37
N TRP A 128 10.68 -2.09 -2.23
CA TRP A 128 12.06 -2.54 -1.99
C TRP A 128 12.56 -3.52 -3.05
N PHE A 129 11.71 -4.45 -3.46
CA PHE A 129 12.04 -5.47 -4.46
C PHE A 129 11.71 -5.06 -5.90
N GLY A 130 11.29 -3.80 -6.15
CA GLY A 130 11.04 -3.27 -7.48
C GLY A 130 9.73 -3.70 -8.13
N PHE A 131 8.76 -4.21 -7.35
CA PHE A 131 7.40 -4.49 -7.83
C PHE A 131 6.65 -3.19 -8.02
N LYS A 132 6.15 -2.96 -9.21
CA LYS A 132 5.51 -1.68 -9.59
C LYS A 132 4.01 -1.65 -9.30
N ASN A 133 3.38 -2.80 -9.28
CA ASN A 133 1.93 -2.94 -9.20
C ASN A 133 1.53 -3.91 -8.08
N ILE A 134 0.47 -3.56 -7.35
CA ILE A 134 -0.26 -4.45 -6.44
C ILE A 134 -1.74 -4.37 -6.82
N VAL A 135 -2.41 -5.51 -6.84
CA VAL A 135 -3.86 -5.61 -7.04
C VAL A 135 -4.50 -6.05 -5.72
N CYS A 136 -5.52 -5.35 -5.27
CA CYS A 136 -6.24 -5.65 -4.04
C CYS A 136 -7.69 -6.00 -4.33
N SER A 137 -8.27 -6.94 -3.60
CA SER A 137 -9.71 -7.13 -3.57
C SER A 137 -10.41 -5.97 -2.86
N ALA A 138 -11.69 -5.80 -3.08
CA ALA A 138 -12.48 -4.69 -2.52
C ALA A 138 -12.62 -4.74 -0.99
N ASP A 139 -12.43 -5.92 -0.38
CA ASP A 139 -12.48 -6.15 1.06
C ASP A 139 -11.11 -5.97 1.75
N CYS A 140 -10.05 -5.68 1.00
CA CYS A 140 -8.80 -5.23 1.60
C CYS A 140 -8.98 -3.90 2.35
N VAL A 141 -8.14 -3.68 3.35
CA VAL A 141 -8.05 -2.37 4.00
C VAL A 141 -7.69 -1.30 2.99
N GLU A 142 -8.31 -0.14 3.10
CA GLU A 142 -8.05 0.99 2.22
C GLU A 142 -6.60 1.47 2.33
N VAL A 143 -5.91 1.57 1.20
CA VAL A 143 -4.49 1.94 1.15
C VAL A 143 -4.20 3.37 1.63
N PHE A 144 -5.19 4.27 1.57
CA PHE A 144 -5.10 5.64 2.08
C PHE A 144 -5.50 5.78 3.56
N ASN A 145 -5.79 4.67 4.25
CA ASN A 145 -5.93 4.66 5.71
C ASN A 145 -4.66 5.24 6.34
N PRO A 146 -4.74 6.17 7.30
CA PRO A 146 -3.56 6.81 7.88
C PRO A 146 -2.53 5.83 8.45
N LYS A 147 -2.97 4.74 9.07
CA LYS A 147 -2.06 3.69 9.56
C LYS A 147 -1.35 2.95 8.42
N THR A 148 -2.05 2.68 7.32
CA THR A 148 -1.44 2.08 6.13
C THR A 148 -0.41 3.04 5.53
N VAL A 149 -0.79 4.29 5.27
CA VAL A 149 0.12 5.32 4.72
C VAL A 149 1.38 5.45 5.56
N GLN A 150 1.23 5.50 6.90
CA GLN A 150 2.36 5.57 7.82
C GLN A 150 3.29 4.34 7.70
N ALA A 151 2.71 3.14 7.66
CA ALA A 151 3.47 1.89 7.57
C ALA A 151 4.22 1.74 6.24
N THR A 152 3.77 2.40 5.15
CA THR A 152 4.48 2.38 3.87
C THR A 152 5.79 3.16 3.90
N MET A 153 6.00 4.06 4.85
CA MET A 153 7.19 4.93 4.92
C MET A 153 7.48 5.69 3.61
N GLY A 154 6.41 6.08 2.89
CA GLY A 154 6.49 6.79 1.61
C GLY A 154 6.47 5.90 0.35
N SER A 155 6.60 4.58 0.46
CA SER A 155 6.61 3.66 -0.69
C SER A 155 5.30 3.69 -1.51
N LEU A 156 4.18 4.08 -0.88
CA LEU A 156 2.90 4.29 -1.58
C LEU A 156 3.01 5.33 -2.71
N ALA A 157 3.98 6.24 -2.64
CA ALA A 157 4.23 7.22 -3.69
C ALA A 157 4.78 6.61 -4.99
N ARG A 158 5.33 5.38 -4.95
CA ARG A 158 6.02 4.72 -6.07
C ARG A 158 5.29 3.47 -6.58
N VAL A 159 4.59 2.75 -5.70
CA VAL A 159 3.88 1.52 -6.04
C VAL A 159 2.44 1.85 -6.44
N LYS A 160 2.00 1.37 -7.60
CA LYS A 160 0.62 1.54 -8.06
C LYS A 160 -0.28 0.48 -7.44
N ILE A 161 -1.35 0.93 -6.80
CA ILE A 161 -2.33 0.05 -6.18
C ILE A 161 -3.63 0.11 -6.99
N TYR A 162 -4.14 -1.06 -7.35
CA TYR A 162 -5.40 -1.22 -8.07
C TYR A 162 -6.38 -1.99 -7.20
N GLU A 163 -7.63 -1.56 -7.16
CA GLU A 163 -8.73 -2.33 -6.59
C GLU A 163 -9.47 -3.04 -7.73
N ALA A 164 -9.71 -4.35 -7.59
CA ALA A 164 -10.38 -5.14 -8.61
C ALA A 164 -11.26 -6.24 -7.99
N ASP A 165 -12.27 -6.66 -8.74
CA ASP A 165 -12.95 -7.94 -8.54
C ASP A 165 -11.99 -9.04 -8.97
N LEU A 166 -11.37 -9.74 -8.01
CA LEU A 166 -10.33 -10.73 -8.28
C LEU A 166 -10.85 -11.92 -9.11
N PRO A 167 -12.00 -12.54 -8.82
CA PRO A 167 -12.56 -13.58 -9.67
C PRO A 167 -12.73 -13.15 -11.13
N ALA A 168 -13.31 -11.97 -11.37
CA ALA A 168 -13.53 -11.43 -12.71
C ALA A 168 -12.21 -11.06 -13.43
N LEU A 169 -11.23 -10.53 -12.69
CA LEU A 169 -9.89 -10.27 -13.21
C LEU A 169 -9.20 -11.56 -13.64
N LEU A 170 -9.20 -12.57 -12.76
CA LEU A 170 -8.52 -13.85 -12.98
C LEU A 170 -9.18 -14.68 -14.10
N GLU A 171 -10.49 -14.53 -14.32
CA GLU A 171 -11.20 -15.16 -15.46
C GLU A 171 -10.66 -14.67 -16.81
N LYS A 172 -10.33 -13.38 -16.90
CA LYS A 172 -9.81 -12.76 -18.14
C LYS A 172 -8.28 -12.82 -18.25
N ASN A 173 -7.61 -13.28 -17.19
CA ASN A 173 -6.17 -13.29 -17.12
C ASN A 173 -5.56 -14.44 -17.94
N THR A 174 -4.43 -14.16 -18.59
CA THR A 174 -3.72 -15.14 -19.46
C THR A 174 -2.31 -15.47 -18.97
N ILE A 175 -1.83 -14.82 -17.90
CA ILE A 175 -0.51 -15.10 -17.32
C ILE A 175 -0.62 -16.07 -16.14
N PRO A 176 0.48 -16.74 -15.72
CA PRO A 176 0.45 -17.67 -14.61
C PRO A 176 -0.08 -17.07 -13.31
N VAL A 177 -0.88 -17.83 -12.58
CA VAL A 177 -1.45 -17.45 -11.28
C VAL A 177 -0.90 -18.37 -10.21
N PHE A 178 0.01 -17.83 -9.38
CA PHE A 178 0.61 -18.51 -8.25
C PHE A 178 -0.19 -18.16 -6.98
N GLY A 179 -0.62 -19.17 -6.24
CA GLY A 179 -1.30 -18.96 -4.96
C GLY A 179 -0.42 -19.36 -3.80
N ALA A 180 -0.20 -18.47 -2.84
CA ALA A 180 0.50 -18.76 -1.60
C ALA A 180 -0.40 -19.62 -0.69
N LEU A 181 -0.22 -20.92 -0.73
CA LEU A 181 -0.99 -21.90 0.03
C LEU A 181 -0.09 -22.71 0.96
N LEU A 182 -0.69 -23.36 1.95
CA LEU A 182 0.05 -24.28 2.84
C LEU A 182 0.46 -25.55 2.11
N ASP A 183 -0.37 -26.02 1.17
CA ASP A 183 -0.12 -27.16 0.31
C ASP A 183 0.17 -26.68 -1.12
N GLY A 184 1.38 -26.94 -1.58
CA GLY A 184 1.83 -26.53 -2.91
C GLY A 184 3.27 -26.93 -3.18
N GLU A 185 3.74 -26.62 -4.37
CA GLU A 185 5.16 -26.79 -4.70
C GLU A 185 6.01 -25.79 -3.88
N SER A 186 7.15 -26.27 -3.38
CA SER A 186 8.08 -25.35 -2.68
C SER A 186 8.48 -24.19 -3.56
N ILE A 187 8.41 -22.96 -3.04
CA ILE A 187 8.84 -21.74 -3.75
C ILE A 187 10.27 -21.87 -4.29
N TYR A 188 11.15 -22.63 -3.60
CA TYR A 188 12.55 -22.82 -3.98
C TYR A 188 12.76 -23.80 -5.12
N LYS A 189 11.71 -24.57 -5.51
CA LYS A 189 11.73 -25.54 -6.60
C LYS A 189 10.84 -25.11 -7.77
N THR A 190 9.97 -24.11 -7.53
CA THR A 190 8.98 -23.64 -8.50
C THR A 190 9.67 -23.00 -9.70
N GLN A 191 9.22 -23.39 -10.89
CA GLN A 191 9.59 -22.73 -12.14
C GLN A 191 8.69 -21.49 -12.35
N TRP A 192 9.20 -20.35 -11.92
CA TRP A 192 8.44 -19.11 -11.91
C TRP A 192 8.18 -18.51 -13.31
N GLY A 193 9.12 -18.67 -14.24
CA GLY A 193 9.05 -17.98 -15.54
C GLY A 193 9.39 -16.49 -15.43
N ALA A 194 8.91 -15.71 -16.41
CA ALA A 194 9.22 -14.29 -16.54
C ALA A 194 8.13 -13.36 -15.96
N GLU A 195 6.91 -13.87 -15.74
CA GLU A 195 5.75 -13.10 -15.30
C GLU A 195 4.78 -13.96 -14.48
N GLY A 196 3.93 -13.31 -13.70
CA GLY A 196 2.88 -14.00 -12.96
C GLY A 196 2.18 -13.13 -11.93
N LEU A 197 0.98 -13.56 -11.53
CA LEU A 197 0.24 -13.04 -10.40
C LEU A 197 0.55 -13.90 -9.18
N VAL A 198 0.99 -13.30 -8.09
CA VAL A 198 1.25 -14.01 -6.82
C VAL A 198 0.19 -13.59 -5.81
N ILE A 199 -0.71 -14.51 -5.51
CA ILE A 199 -1.87 -14.25 -4.64
C ILE A 199 -1.51 -14.57 -3.20
N LEU A 200 -1.75 -13.60 -2.32
CA LEU A 200 -1.63 -13.68 -0.88
C LEU A 200 -3.01 -13.44 -0.26
N GLY A 201 -3.42 -14.27 0.67
CA GLY A 201 -4.74 -14.23 1.27
C GLY A 201 -4.83 -13.46 2.59
N ASN A 202 -6.03 -13.44 3.14
CA ASN A 202 -6.37 -12.88 4.43
C ASN A 202 -5.62 -13.59 5.57
N GLU A 203 -5.30 -12.85 6.62
CA GLU A 203 -4.51 -13.32 7.77
C GLU A 203 -5.14 -14.52 8.51
N GLY A 204 -6.47 -14.55 8.58
CA GLY A 204 -7.21 -15.59 9.31
C GLY A 204 -7.87 -16.62 8.41
N LYS A 205 -8.33 -16.20 7.21
CA LYS A 205 -9.15 -17.04 6.31
C LYS A 205 -8.34 -17.59 5.12
N GLY A 206 -7.14 -17.07 4.88
CA GLY A 206 -6.37 -17.39 3.67
C GLY A 206 -6.97 -16.79 2.40
N ILE A 207 -6.70 -17.41 1.27
CA ILE A 207 -7.24 -17.02 -0.04
C ILE A 207 -8.69 -17.51 -0.13
N SER A 208 -9.58 -16.67 -0.67
CA SER A 208 -11.01 -16.98 -0.81
C SER A 208 -11.25 -18.16 -1.76
N ALA A 209 -12.33 -18.92 -1.52
CA ALA A 209 -12.64 -20.13 -2.28
C ALA A 209 -12.82 -19.86 -3.79
N GLU A 210 -13.35 -18.68 -4.16
CA GLU A 210 -13.56 -18.29 -5.55
C GLU A 210 -12.23 -18.00 -6.26
N VAL A 211 -11.29 -17.37 -5.55
CA VAL A 211 -9.95 -17.06 -6.04
C VAL A 211 -9.10 -18.34 -6.11
N ILE A 212 -9.19 -19.23 -5.12
CA ILE A 212 -8.48 -20.54 -5.13
C ILE A 212 -8.77 -21.32 -6.42
N LYS A 213 -10.02 -21.35 -6.90
CA LYS A 213 -10.40 -22.04 -8.14
C LYS A 213 -9.70 -21.52 -9.40
N LYS A 214 -9.12 -20.32 -9.34
CA LYS A 214 -8.40 -19.66 -10.44
C LYS A 214 -6.88 -19.78 -10.33
N ILE A 215 -6.38 -20.36 -9.24
CA ILE A 215 -4.95 -20.62 -9.04
C ILE A 215 -4.58 -21.83 -9.90
N ASN A 216 -3.60 -21.65 -10.77
CA ASN A 216 -3.09 -22.76 -11.59
C ASN A 216 -1.72 -23.27 -11.11
N LYS A 217 -1.07 -22.56 -10.22
CA LYS A 217 0.21 -22.94 -9.60
C LYS A 217 0.15 -22.72 -8.08
N PRO A 218 -0.30 -23.69 -7.28
CA PRO A 218 -0.21 -23.63 -5.83
C PRO A 218 1.26 -23.70 -5.40
N VAL A 219 1.70 -22.76 -4.56
CA VAL A 219 3.09 -22.65 -4.08
C VAL A 219 3.11 -22.44 -2.58
N THR A 220 4.12 -23.02 -1.93
CA THR A 220 4.26 -22.95 -0.48
C THR A 220 5.65 -22.50 -0.05
N ILE A 221 5.72 -21.74 1.04
CA ILE A 221 6.96 -21.54 1.80
C ILE A 221 7.15 -22.79 2.68
N PRO A 222 8.21 -23.59 2.48
CA PRO A 222 8.38 -24.83 3.24
C PRO A 222 8.38 -24.58 4.75
N ARG A 223 7.53 -25.30 5.47
CA ARG A 223 7.45 -25.29 6.92
C ARG A 223 8.27 -26.43 7.50
N ILE A 224 9.18 -26.11 8.43
CA ILE A 224 9.98 -27.10 9.18
C ILE A 224 9.51 -27.16 10.65
N GLY A 225 9.05 -26.04 11.17
CA GLY A 225 8.57 -25.92 12.56
C GLY A 225 7.07 -26.17 12.71
N GLU A 226 6.53 -25.86 13.90
CA GLU A 226 5.15 -26.13 14.31
C GLU A 226 4.17 -24.97 14.11
N ALA A 227 4.63 -23.78 13.67
CA ALA A 227 3.75 -22.64 13.45
C ALA A 227 2.69 -22.95 12.39
N GLU A 228 1.43 -22.61 12.63
CA GLU A 228 0.32 -22.90 11.71
C GLU A 228 0.42 -22.12 10.39
N SER A 229 0.85 -20.86 10.47
CA SER A 229 1.00 -19.97 9.32
C SER A 229 2.06 -18.90 9.60
N LEU A 230 2.44 -18.18 8.55
CA LEU A 230 3.25 -16.95 8.63
C LEU A 230 2.36 -15.72 8.47
N ASN A 231 2.77 -14.62 9.11
CA ASN A 231 2.19 -13.31 8.84
C ASN A 231 2.23 -13.02 7.33
N VAL A 232 1.15 -12.46 6.78
CA VAL A 232 1.00 -12.22 5.33
C VAL A 232 2.08 -11.28 4.77
N ALA A 233 2.51 -10.28 5.53
CA ALA A 233 3.56 -9.37 5.08
C ALA A 233 4.94 -10.04 5.09
N VAL A 234 5.18 -10.96 6.03
CA VAL A 234 6.39 -11.82 6.05
C VAL A 234 6.38 -12.75 4.85
N SER A 235 5.25 -13.40 4.57
CA SER A 235 5.09 -14.25 3.38
C SER A 235 5.36 -13.46 2.10
N ALA A 236 4.77 -12.27 1.97
CA ALA A 236 5.02 -11.38 0.83
C ALA A 236 6.52 -11.08 0.65
N ALA A 237 7.24 -10.82 1.75
CA ALA A 237 8.68 -10.54 1.68
C ALA A 237 9.48 -11.73 1.17
N ILE A 238 9.14 -12.95 1.63
CA ILE A 238 9.80 -14.18 1.18
C ILE A 238 9.53 -14.44 -0.30
N PHE A 239 8.28 -14.30 -0.75
CA PHE A 239 7.93 -14.43 -2.17
C PHE A 239 8.65 -13.39 -3.03
N CYS A 240 8.66 -12.12 -2.63
CA CYS A 240 9.35 -11.07 -3.37
C CYS A 240 10.86 -11.33 -3.49
N ALA A 241 11.49 -11.75 -2.38
CA ALA A 241 12.92 -12.08 -2.36
C ALA A 241 13.24 -13.23 -3.31
N GLU A 242 12.45 -14.30 -3.29
CA GLU A 242 12.64 -15.46 -4.16
C GLU A 242 12.45 -15.09 -5.65
N LEU A 243 11.40 -14.34 -5.96
CA LEU A 243 11.12 -13.89 -7.33
C LEU A 243 12.23 -13.02 -7.91
N VAL A 244 12.85 -12.17 -7.09
CA VAL A 244 14.02 -11.38 -7.52
C VAL A 244 15.26 -12.26 -7.66
N ARG A 245 15.48 -13.22 -6.73
CA ARG A 245 16.62 -14.15 -6.80
C ARG A 245 16.65 -14.96 -8.09
N VAL A 246 15.48 -15.43 -8.55
CA VAL A 246 15.41 -16.26 -9.78
C VAL A 246 15.47 -15.47 -11.08
N ARG A 247 15.37 -14.13 -11.01
CA ARG A 247 15.45 -13.24 -12.18
C ARG A 247 16.84 -12.67 -12.42
N ASN A 248 17.69 -12.70 -11.40
CA ASN A 248 19.09 -12.24 -11.41
C ASN A 248 20.04 -13.44 -11.48
#